data_db07e9d98e06e38255004b16146bd6cd
#
_entry.id   db07e9d98e06e38255004b16146bd6cd
#
_cell.length_a   1.000
_cell.length_b   1.000
_cell.length_c   1.000
_cell.angle_alpha   90.00
_cell.angle_beta   90.00
_cell.angle_gamma   90.00
#
_symmetry.space_group_name_H-M   'P 1'
#
loop_
_entity.id
_entity.type
_entity.pdbx_description
1 polymer ?
#
loop_
_entity_poly.entity_id
_entity_poly.type
_entity_poly.pdbx_seq_one_letter_code
_entity_poly.pdbx_strand_id
1 'polypeptide(L)'
;MTKLYQHPTKQIFAYVLEDKRELIIQNIFGDPLEIPIFSLFFKYFPHDTGLKVIAVDEAPAEIIDLFFQVLVDITTEPYHYNLTMSDLTVELAGKQIHSETISLPQTADKTLLIATRNEGKTKEFKALFSPLGYTIKNLNDFPELPDVAETGMTFEENARLKAETIANLTGEMVLADDSGLMVDVLGGLPGVWSARFAGIDATDAANNAKLLHELASTAVTPERRTAKFHTTLVVAAPDKPSLVVEGEWLGAIATIPKGDNGFGYDPLFIDDETGKTAAQLTLAQKNKRSHRAIALQNLLKKWPEWQNS
;
A
#
# COMPACT_ATOMS: atom_id res chain seq x y z
N MET A 1 22.82 14.54 -11.41
CA MET A 1 22.70 13.80 -10.12
C MET A 1 21.26 13.89 -9.69
N THR A 2 20.53 12.80 -9.80
CA THR A 2 19.10 12.74 -9.47
C THR A 2 18.94 11.97 -8.16
N LYS A 3 18.28 12.58 -7.15
CA LYS A 3 17.98 11.94 -5.89
C LYS A 3 16.92 10.88 -6.13
N LEU A 4 17.23 9.61 -5.84
CA LEU A 4 16.33 8.49 -6.02
C LEU A 4 15.59 8.12 -4.75
N TYR A 5 16.29 8.18 -3.61
CA TYR A 5 15.80 7.62 -2.38
C TYR A 5 16.26 8.45 -1.18
N GLN A 6 15.43 8.49 -0.17
CA GLN A 6 15.76 8.98 1.17
C GLN A 6 15.17 8.00 2.18
N HIS A 7 16.02 7.49 3.07
CA HIS A 7 15.56 6.60 4.13
C HIS A 7 14.58 7.34 5.06
N PRO A 8 13.44 6.72 5.43
CA PRO A 8 12.37 7.41 6.16
C PRO A 8 12.77 7.93 7.54
N THR A 9 13.73 7.30 8.22
CA THR A 9 14.13 7.63 9.59
C THR A 9 15.62 7.94 9.76
N LYS A 10 16.44 7.76 8.72
CA LYS A 10 17.89 7.99 8.77
C LYS A 10 18.31 8.96 7.69
N GLN A 11 19.43 9.64 7.90
CA GLN A 11 19.97 10.61 6.93
C GLN A 11 20.75 9.92 5.81
N ILE A 12 20.15 8.87 5.21
CA ILE A 12 20.73 8.10 4.14
C ILE A 12 20.01 8.46 2.85
N PHE A 13 20.78 8.74 1.83
CA PHE A 13 20.30 9.18 0.52
C PHE A 13 20.91 8.29 -0.57
N ALA A 14 20.16 8.01 -1.61
CA ALA A 14 20.66 7.40 -2.82
C ALA A 14 20.48 8.34 -4.00
N TYR A 15 21.51 8.46 -4.84
CA TYR A 15 21.55 9.29 -6.01
C TYR A 15 22.02 8.49 -7.23
N VAL A 16 21.52 8.86 -8.41
CA VAL A 16 22.02 8.34 -9.67
C VAL A 16 22.75 9.43 -10.43
N LEU A 17 23.91 9.06 -10.94
CA LEU A 17 24.63 9.80 -11.96
C LEU A 17 24.41 9.08 -13.30
N GLU A 18 23.40 9.48 -14.05
CA GLU A 18 22.98 8.81 -15.30
C GLU A 18 24.08 8.82 -16.36
N ASP A 19 24.82 9.93 -16.45
CA ASP A 19 25.96 10.11 -17.35
C ASP A 19 27.11 9.15 -17.06
N LYS A 20 27.31 8.78 -15.81
CA LYS A 20 28.37 7.85 -15.36
C LYS A 20 27.90 6.45 -15.08
N ARG A 21 26.59 6.22 -15.12
CA ARG A 21 25.96 4.95 -14.69
C ARG A 21 26.43 4.52 -13.28
N GLU A 22 26.40 5.48 -12.38
CA GLU A 22 26.81 5.27 -10.98
C GLU A 22 25.62 5.52 -10.05
N LEU A 23 25.38 4.60 -9.13
CA LEU A 23 24.51 4.77 -7.98
C LEU A 23 25.39 5.09 -6.77
N ILE A 24 25.07 6.13 -6.05
CA ILE A 24 25.78 6.57 -4.84
C ILE A 24 24.79 6.46 -3.68
N ILE A 25 25.16 5.69 -2.64
CA ILE A 25 24.48 5.68 -1.37
C ILE A 25 25.38 6.33 -0.33
N GLN A 26 24.89 7.34 0.35
CA GLN A 26 25.69 8.08 1.32
C GLN A 26 24.90 8.50 2.55
N ASN A 27 25.57 8.51 3.68
CA ASN A 27 25.17 9.22 4.89
C ASN A 27 26.06 10.47 5.01
N ILE A 28 25.48 11.67 4.79
CA ILE A 28 26.23 12.93 4.75
C ILE A 28 26.39 13.56 6.14
N PHE A 29 25.47 13.23 7.04
CA PHE A 29 25.45 13.78 8.39
C PHE A 29 25.59 12.64 9.38
N GLY A 30 26.67 12.61 10.13
CA GLY A 30 26.82 11.64 11.20
C GLY A 30 25.57 11.64 12.08
N ASP A 31 24.91 10.49 12.20
CA ASP A 31 23.79 10.29 13.10
C ASP A 31 24.32 10.35 14.53
N PRO A 32 23.66 11.07 15.47
CA PRO A 32 24.00 11.00 16.90
C PRO A 32 23.87 9.58 17.50
N LEU A 33 23.33 8.62 16.75
CA LEU A 33 23.20 7.19 17.11
C LEU A 33 24.27 6.28 16.48
N GLU A 34 25.46 6.81 16.14
CA GLU A 34 26.66 6.01 15.80
C GLU A 34 26.78 5.46 14.40
N ILE A 35 26.04 5.93 13.40
CA ILE A 35 26.30 5.55 12.02
C ILE A 35 27.44 6.43 11.46
N PRO A 36 28.61 5.89 11.11
CA PRO A 36 29.72 6.67 10.59
C PRO A 36 29.33 7.30 9.25
N ILE A 37 29.98 8.44 8.92
CA ILE A 37 29.90 9.03 7.58
C ILE A 37 30.46 8.02 6.60
N PHE A 38 29.67 7.60 5.61
CA PHE A 38 30.10 6.69 4.57
C PHE A 38 29.52 7.09 3.21
N SER A 39 30.19 6.68 2.17
CA SER A 39 29.71 6.77 0.80
C SER A 39 30.06 5.47 0.08
N LEU A 40 29.07 4.86 -0.54
CA LEU A 40 29.21 3.66 -1.33
C LEU A 40 28.90 3.99 -2.79
N PHE A 41 29.77 3.57 -3.69
CA PHE A 41 29.68 3.87 -5.12
C PHE A 41 29.45 2.56 -5.88
N PHE A 42 28.48 2.59 -6.80
CA PHE A 42 28.12 1.44 -7.61
C PHE A 42 28.12 1.81 -9.08
N LYS A 43 28.63 0.91 -9.92
CA LYS A 43 28.40 0.98 -11.36
C LYS A 43 27.29 0.01 -11.73
N TYR A 44 26.29 0.49 -12.46
CA TYR A 44 25.24 -0.37 -13.00
C TYR A 44 25.34 -0.44 -14.53
N PHE A 45 24.99 -1.61 -15.06
CA PHE A 45 25.00 -1.87 -16.49
C PHE A 45 23.59 -2.23 -16.94
N PRO A 46 22.85 -1.32 -17.60
CA PRO A 46 21.42 -1.52 -17.87
C PRO A 46 21.09 -2.62 -18.87
N HIS A 47 22.09 -3.27 -19.50
CA HIS A 47 21.89 -4.34 -20.48
C HIS A 47 22.67 -5.61 -20.15
N ASP A 48 23.51 -5.59 -19.13
CA ASP A 48 24.20 -6.79 -18.60
C ASP A 48 23.65 -7.07 -17.20
N THR A 49 23.49 -8.35 -16.92
CA THR A 49 23.00 -8.84 -15.65
C THR A 49 23.94 -8.42 -14.52
N GLY A 50 23.51 -7.45 -13.70
CA GLY A 50 24.12 -7.23 -12.41
C GLY A 50 24.54 -5.79 -12.08
N LEU A 51 24.39 -5.46 -10.82
CA LEU A 51 24.99 -4.28 -10.20
C LEU A 51 26.34 -4.69 -9.61
N LYS A 52 27.44 -4.20 -10.19
CA LYS A 52 28.77 -4.42 -9.60
C LYS A 52 29.04 -3.36 -8.55
N VAL A 53 29.08 -3.77 -7.30
CA VAL A 53 29.43 -2.92 -6.16
C VAL A 53 30.95 -2.93 -6.01
N ILE A 54 31.55 -1.76 -6.04
CA ILE A 54 32.95 -1.58 -5.68
C ILE A 54 32.96 -0.82 -4.35
N ALA A 55 33.08 -1.54 -3.25
CA ALA A 55 33.31 -0.93 -1.95
C ALA A 55 34.76 -0.54 -1.83
N VAL A 56 35.00 0.66 -1.36
CA VAL A 56 36.34 1.24 -1.30
C VAL A 56 37.01 0.99 0.05
N ASP A 57 36.23 0.67 1.11
CA ASP A 57 36.74 0.44 2.47
C ASP A 57 36.00 -0.70 3.19
N GLU A 58 36.60 -1.26 4.24
CA GLU A 58 35.98 -2.25 5.13
C GLU A 58 34.78 -1.63 5.84
N ALA A 59 33.57 -1.94 5.38
CA ALA A 59 32.35 -1.47 6.02
C ALA A 59 31.95 -2.38 7.19
N PRO A 60 31.53 -1.83 8.34
CA PRO A 60 30.94 -2.62 9.43
C PRO A 60 29.70 -3.42 8.99
N ALA A 61 29.42 -4.55 9.64
CA ALA A 61 28.30 -5.43 9.29
C ALA A 61 26.94 -4.69 9.29
N GLU A 62 26.75 -3.79 10.24
CA GLU A 62 25.52 -2.99 10.35
C GLU A 62 25.30 -2.05 9.15
N ILE A 63 26.39 -1.57 8.55
CA ILE A 63 26.32 -0.75 7.34
C ILE A 63 25.99 -1.62 6.12
N ILE A 64 26.47 -2.84 6.09
CA ILE A 64 26.16 -3.80 5.04
C ILE A 64 24.66 -4.13 5.04
N ASP A 65 24.08 -4.42 6.21
CA ASP A 65 22.66 -4.72 6.36
C ASP A 65 21.80 -3.52 5.96
N LEU A 66 22.17 -2.33 6.40
CA LEU A 66 21.49 -1.11 6.03
C LEU A 66 21.57 -0.82 4.53
N PHE A 67 22.69 -1.10 3.91
CA PHE A 67 22.90 -1.00 2.49
C PHE A 67 21.99 -1.94 1.70
N PHE A 68 21.85 -3.20 2.13
CA PHE A 68 20.93 -4.14 1.53
C PHE A 68 19.48 -3.69 1.67
N GLN A 69 19.12 -3.11 2.81
CA GLN A 69 17.78 -2.54 2.98
C GLN A 69 17.53 -1.42 1.97
N VAL A 70 18.47 -0.51 1.77
CA VAL A 70 18.35 0.57 0.77
C VAL A 70 18.27 0.01 -0.66
N LEU A 71 19.03 -1.04 -0.99
CA LEU A 71 18.92 -1.70 -2.29
C LEU A 71 17.56 -2.37 -2.48
N VAL A 72 17.04 -3.05 -1.46
CA VAL A 72 15.69 -3.63 -1.49
C VAL A 72 14.67 -2.52 -1.73
N ASP A 73 14.76 -1.43 -0.99
CA ASP A 73 13.84 -0.31 -1.12
C ASP A 73 13.89 0.32 -2.52
N ILE A 74 15.09 0.48 -3.11
CA ILE A 74 15.26 1.05 -4.46
C ILE A 74 14.77 0.08 -5.54
N THR A 75 14.94 -1.22 -5.37
CA THR A 75 14.53 -2.23 -6.36
C THR A 75 13.04 -2.57 -6.27
N THR A 76 12.40 -2.36 -5.13
CA THR A 76 10.95 -2.58 -4.90
C THR A 76 10.10 -1.37 -5.20
N GLU A 77 10.67 -0.16 -5.13
CA GLU A 77 9.97 1.06 -5.56
C GLU A 77 9.91 1.12 -7.11
N PRO A 78 8.83 1.68 -7.70
CA PRO A 78 8.67 1.76 -9.15
C PRO A 78 9.57 2.85 -9.78
N TYR A 79 10.79 2.95 -9.31
CA TYR A 79 11.82 3.72 -9.98
C TYR A 79 12.33 2.88 -11.16
N HIS A 80 12.13 3.35 -12.34
CA HIS A 80 12.38 2.87 -13.69
C HIS A 80 13.70 2.09 -13.97
N TYR A 81 14.31 1.51 -12.98
CA TYR A 81 15.47 0.65 -13.13
C TYR A 81 15.01 -0.80 -13.05
N ASN A 82 14.99 -1.49 -14.18
CA ASN A 82 14.75 -2.94 -14.28
C ASN A 82 15.90 -3.73 -13.64
N LEU A 83 16.21 -3.45 -12.38
CA LEU A 83 17.17 -4.19 -11.58
C LEU A 83 16.39 -5.23 -10.77
N THR A 84 16.60 -6.49 -11.03
CA THR A 84 16.11 -7.57 -10.19
C THR A 84 17.18 -7.96 -9.19
N MET A 85 16.80 -8.36 -7.98
CA MET A 85 17.76 -8.76 -6.93
C MET A 85 18.60 -9.99 -7.33
N SER A 86 18.13 -10.83 -8.26
CA SER A 86 18.89 -11.96 -8.82
C SER A 86 20.11 -11.51 -9.64
N ASP A 87 20.15 -10.25 -10.04
CA ASP A 87 21.21 -9.70 -10.89
C ASP A 87 22.31 -9.01 -10.08
N LEU A 88 22.24 -9.05 -8.74
CA LEU A 88 23.18 -8.36 -7.87
C LEU A 88 24.36 -9.23 -7.48
N THR A 89 25.56 -8.86 -7.95
CA THR A 89 26.84 -9.37 -7.45
C THR A 89 27.51 -8.26 -6.64
N VAL A 90 27.72 -8.49 -5.34
CA VAL A 90 28.35 -7.51 -4.45
C VAL A 90 29.80 -7.93 -4.22
N GLU A 91 30.76 -7.11 -4.64
CA GLU A 91 32.16 -7.25 -4.25
C GLU A 91 32.47 -6.26 -3.13
N LEU A 92 32.69 -6.74 -1.92
CA LEU A 92 33.13 -5.96 -0.78
C LEU A 92 34.59 -6.28 -0.49
N ALA A 93 35.46 -5.28 -0.56
CA ALA A 93 36.89 -5.42 -0.24
C ALA A 93 37.57 -6.63 -0.92
N GLY A 94 37.27 -6.86 -2.20
CA GLY A 94 37.82 -7.97 -2.98
C GLY A 94 37.22 -9.35 -2.67
N LYS A 95 36.18 -9.43 -1.86
CA LYS A 95 35.34 -10.63 -1.67
C LYS A 95 34.07 -10.52 -2.50
N GLN A 96 33.88 -11.49 -3.37
CA GLN A 96 32.67 -11.61 -4.15
C GLN A 96 31.58 -12.25 -3.28
N ILE A 97 30.52 -11.49 -2.97
CA ILE A 97 29.35 -12.00 -2.28
C ILE A 97 28.28 -12.23 -3.34
N HIS A 98 28.06 -13.50 -3.68
CA HIS A 98 26.98 -13.87 -4.60
C HIS A 98 25.61 -13.73 -3.91
N SER A 99 24.62 -13.34 -4.67
CA SER A 99 23.21 -13.22 -4.21
C SER A 99 22.66 -14.49 -3.56
N GLU A 100 23.22 -15.67 -3.90
CA GLU A 100 22.86 -16.95 -3.28
C GLU A 100 23.26 -17.06 -1.80
N THR A 101 24.21 -16.26 -1.33
CA THR A 101 24.68 -16.28 0.07
C THR A 101 23.88 -15.31 0.94
N ILE A 102 23.20 -14.38 0.32
CA ILE A 102 22.27 -13.47 0.96
C ILE A 102 20.90 -14.11 0.78
N SER A 103 20.47 -14.88 1.76
CA SER A 103 19.07 -15.26 1.88
C SER A 103 18.26 -14.00 2.18
N LEU A 104 18.15 -13.14 1.17
CA LEU A 104 16.97 -12.30 1.11
C LEU A 104 15.81 -13.29 1.17
N PRO A 105 14.78 -13.05 1.96
CA PRO A 105 13.60 -13.89 1.90
C PRO A 105 13.27 -13.97 0.40
N GLN A 106 13.49 -15.16 -0.19
CA GLN A 106 13.00 -15.41 -1.53
C GLN A 106 11.55 -14.97 -1.43
N THR A 107 11.19 -13.92 -2.12
CA THR A 107 9.80 -13.68 -2.45
C THR A 107 9.46 -14.83 -3.40
N ALA A 108 9.21 -16.01 -2.83
CA ALA A 108 8.33 -16.95 -3.48
C ALA A 108 7.17 -16.06 -3.93
N ASP A 109 6.74 -16.18 -5.18
CA ASP A 109 5.59 -15.43 -5.70
C ASP A 109 4.50 -15.48 -4.65
N LYS A 110 4.50 -14.47 -3.74
CA LYS A 110 3.55 -14.42 -2.63
C LYS A 110 2.26 -13.97 -3.24
N THR A 111 1.50 -14.92 -3.72
CA THR A 111 0.14 -14.64 -4.16
C THR A 111 -0.70 -14.34 -2.95
N LEU A 112 -1.37 -13.18 -2.93
CA LEU A 112 -2.36 -12.81 -1.95
C LEU A 112 -3.72 -12.73 -2.64
N LEU A 113 -4.64 -13.58 -2.20
CA LEU A 113 -6.03 -13.57 -2.65
C LEU A 113 -6.81 -12.50 -1.88
N ILE A 114 -7.46 -11.60 -2.60
CA ILE A 114 -8.38 -10.63 -2.01
C ILE A 114 -9.81 -11.07 -2.25
N ALA A 115 -10.58 -11.22 -1.17
CA ALA A 115 -11.99 -11.63 -1.21
C ALA A 115 -12.89 -10.48 -1.70
N THR A 116 -12.73 -10.09 -2.96
CA THR A 116 -13.53 -9.05 -3.63
C THR A 116 -13.63 -9.30 -5.12
N ARG A 117 -14.75 -8.87 -5.74
CA ARG A 117 -14.90 -8.76 -7.21
C ARG A 117 -14.82 -7.31 -7.69
N ASN A 118 -14.62 -6.35 -6.77
CA ASN A 118 -14.52 -4.94 -7.12
C ASN A 118 -13.13 -4.62 -7.70
N GLU A 119 -13.07 -4.36 -9.01
CA GLU A 119 -11.83 -4.05 -9.71
C GLU A 119 -11.18 -2.74 -9.25
N GLY A 120 -11.97 -1.77 -8.79
CA GLY A 120 -11.44 -0.53 -8.22
C GLY A 120 -10.62 -0.82 -6.95
N LYS A 121 -11.15 -1.61 -6.02
CA LYS A 121 -10.44 -2.09 -4.83
C LYS A 121 -9.20 -2.90 -5.22
N THR A 122 -9.35 -3.85 -6.16
CA THR A 122 -8.24 -4.69 -6.64
C THR A 122 -7.09 -3.85 -7.19
N LYS A 123 -7.39 -2.81 -7.97
CA LYS A 123 -6.38 -1.89 -8.51
C LYS A 123 -5.64 -1.13 -7.41
N GLU A 124 -6.34 -0.67 -6.38
CA GLU A 124 -5.71 -0.02 -5.23
C GLU A 124 -4.81 -0.99 -4.47
N PHE A 125 -5.28 -2.20 -4.17
CA PHE A 125 -4.48 -3.22 -3.49
C PHE A 125 -3.27 -3.68 -4.32
N LYS A 126 -3.42 -3.85 -5.63
CA LYS A 126 -2.27 -4.13 -6.52
C LYS A 126 -1.19 -3.06 -6.37
N ALA A 127 -1.58 -1.79 -6.42
CA ALA A 127 -0.64 -0.69 -6.28
C ALA A 127 0.01 -0.60 -4.88
N LEU A 128 -0.68 -1.03 -3.83
CA LEU A 128 -0.19 -1.01 -2.45
C LEU A 128 0.70 -2.22 -2.12
N PHE A 129 0.38 -3.41 -2.63
CA PHE A 129 1.07 -4.65 -2.29
C PHE A 129 2.14 -5.07 -3.29
N SER A 130 2.09 -4.62 -4.55
CA SER A 130 3.13 -4.94 -5.54
C SER A 130 4.53 -4.48 -5.11
N PRO A 131 4.71 -3.29 -4.50
CA PRO A 131 6.01 -2.89 -3.96
C PRO A 131 6.53 -3.81 -2.85
N LEU A 132 5.65 -4.60 -2.23
CA LEU A 132 5.98 -5.58 -1.18
C LEU A 132 6.24 -6.99 -1.74
N GLY A 133 6.29 -7.13 -3.06
CA GLY A 133 6.53 -8.40 -3.75
C GLY A 133 5.34 -9.35 -3.79
N TYR A 134 4.10 -8.87 -3.58
CA TYR A 134 2.91 -9.69 -3.68
C TYR A 134 2.27 -9.59 -5.06
N THR A 135 1.93 -10.75 -5.63
CA THR A 135 1.01 -10.86 -6.76
C THR A 135 -0.42 -10.91 -6.22
N ILE A 136 -1.23 -9.93 -6.59
CA ILE A 136 -2.61 -9.83 -6.13
C ILE A 136 -3.54 -10.50 -7.12
N LYS A 137 -4.34 -11.45 -6.61
CA LYS A 137 -5.50 -12.05 -7.26
C LYS A 137 -6.78 -11.65 -6.54
N ASN A 138 -7.89 -11.67 -7.25
CA ASN A 138 -9.21 -11.41 -6.67
C ASN A 138 -10.20 -12.54 -7.02
N LEU A 139 -11.44 -12.44 -6.58
CA LEU A 139 -12.45 -13.48 -6.83
C LEU A 139 -12.86 -13.58 -8.32
N ASN A 140 -12.53 -12.60 -9.17
CA ASN A 140 -12.78 -12.70 -10.61
C ASN A 140 -11.79 -13.68 -11.28
N ASP A 141 -10.61 -13.89 -10.67
CA ASP A 141 -9.64 -14.90 -11.11
C ASP A 141 -10.07 -16.34 -10.74
N PHE A 142 -11.11 -16.48 -9.87
CA PHE A 142 -11.64 -17.74 -9.33
C PHE A 142 -13.18 -17.76 -9.41
N PRO A 143 -13.75 -17.93 -10.60
CA PRO A 143 -15.19 -17.85 -10.80
C PRO A 143 -15.98 -18.94 -10.04
N GLU A 144 -15.32 -20.03 -9.62
CA GLU A 144 -15.88 -21.10 -8.81
C GLU A 144 -16.10 -20.73 -7.34
N LEU A 145 -15.42 -19.70 -6.85
CA LEU A 145 -15.59 -19.26 -5.48
C LEU A 145 -16.88 -18.43 -5.34
N PRO A 146 -17.64 -18.65 -4.26
CA PRO A 146 -18.92 -17.97 -4.05
C PRO A 146 -18.73 -16.50 -3.70
N ASP A 147 -19.76 -15.69 -4.00
CA ASP A 147 -19.92 -14.39 -3.40
C ASP A 147 -20.36 -14.54 -1.95
N VAL A 148 -19.63 -13.92 -1.03
CA VAL A 148 -19.94 -13.93 0.39
C VAL A 148 -20.90 -12.78 0.69
N ALA A 149 -22.10 -13.13 1.20
CA ALA A 149 -23.08 -12.13 1.58
C ALA A 149 -22.61 -11.28 2.77
N GLU A 150 -22.63 -9.97 2.63
CA GLU A 150 -22.32 -9.02 3.69
C GLU A 150 -23.53 -8.80 4.58
N THR A 151 -23.71 -9.67 5.56
CA THR A 151 -24.85 -9.67 6.52
C THR A 151 -24.49 -9.01 7.85
N GLY A 152 -23.25 -8.62 8.04
CA GLY A 152 -22.77 -7.94 9.25
C GLY A 152 -23.26 -6.50 9.35
N MET A 153 -23.30 -6.00 10.57
CA MET A 153 -23.71 -4.62 10.89
C MET A 153 -22.48 -3.69 11.04
N THR A 154 -21.28 -4.26 11.03
CA THR A 154 -20.02 -3.52 11.12
C THR A 154 -19.09 -3.89 9.96
N PHE A 155 -18.13 -3.01 9.68
CA PHE A 155 -17.11 -3.29 8.66
C PHE A 155 -16.26 -4.52 9.04
N GLU A 156 -15.93 -4.69 10.32
CA GLU A 156 -15.20 -5.86 10.80
C GLU A 156 -15.97 -7.16 10.57
N GLU A 157 -17.25 -7.21 10.94
CA GLU A 157 -18.07 -8.40 10.71
C GLU A 157 -18.11 -8.79 9.24
N ASN A 158 -18.32 -7.84 8.33
CA ASN A 158 -18.37 -8.12 6.91
C ASN A 158 -16.99 -8.53 6.35
N ALA A 159 -15.92 -7.88 6.78
CA ALA A 159 -14.58 -8.24 6.36
C ALA A 159 -14.19 -9.64 6.84
N ARG A 160 -14.53 -10.00 8.10
CA ARG A 160 -14.33 -11.35 8.63
C ARG A 160 -15.13 -12.40 7.85
N LEU A 161 -16.41 -12.16 7.62
CA LEU A 161 -17.25 -13.07 6.83
C LEU A 161 -16.60 -13.38 5.47
N LYS A 162 -16.10 -12.36 4.77
CA LYS A 162 -15.45 -12.55 3.47
C LYS A 162 -14.11 -13.29 3.61
N ALA A 163 -13.22 -12.83 4.47
CA ALA A 163 -11.88 -13.41 4.59
C ALA A 163 -11.91 -14.86 5.07
N GLU A 164 -12.64 -15.11 6.17
CA GLU A 164 -12.69 -16.41 6.82
C GLU A 164 -13.42 -17.46 5.97
N THR A 165 -14.52 -17.07 5.29
CA THR A 165 -15.22 -17.97 4.39
C THR A 165 -14.33 -18.41 3.22
N ILE A 166 -13.68 -17.47 2.56
CA ILE A 166 -12.84 -17.80 1.41
C ILE A 166 -11.56 -18.53 1.84
N ALA A 167 -10.95 -18.17 2.97
CA ALA A 167 -9.79 -18.88 3.51
C ALA A 167 -10.12 -20.35 3.85
N ASN A 168 -11.27 -20.59 4.46
CA ASN A 168 -11.72 -21.95 4.77
C ASN A 168 -12.04 -22.78 3.50
N LEU A 169 -12.54 -22.16 2.43
CA LEU A 169 -12.83 -22.84 1.17
C LEU A 169 -11.58 -23.16 0.37
N THR A 170 -10.58 -22.26 0.39
CA THR A 170 -9.38 -22.39 -0.43
C THR A 170 -8.22 -23.06 0.29
N GLY A 171 -8.20 -23.04 1.62
CA GLY A 171 -7.03 -23.43 2.41
C GLY A 171 -5.87 -22.43 2.37
N GLU A 172 -6.09 -21.26 1.76
CA GLU A 172 -5.09 -20.24 1.51
C GLU A 172 -5.25 -19.03 2.43
N MET A 173 -4.21 -18.22 2.51
CA MET A 173 -4.29 -16.91 3.18
C MET A 173 -5.07 -15.92 2.32
N VAL A 174 -6.09 -15.31 2.90
CA VAL A 174 -7.01 -14.39 2.23
C VAL A 174 -7.08 -13.06 2.96
N LEU A 175 -7.00 -11.98 2.21
CA LEU A 175 -7.29 -10.63 2.66
C LEU A 175 -8.72 -10.25 2.24
N ALA A 176 -9.49 -9.69 3.16
CA ALA A 176 -10.73 -9.02 2.83
C ALA A 176 -10.72 -7.57 3.30
N ASP A 177 -11.45 -6.74 2.56
CA ASP A 177 -11.69 -5.33 2.84
C ASP A 177 -13.19 -5.10 2.92
N ASP A 178 -13.64 -4.53 4.03
CA ASP A 178 -14.91 -3.85 4.06
C ASP A 178 -14.72 -2.39 4.40
N SER A 179 -15.30 -1.51 3.58
CA SER A 179 -15.01 -0.09 3.61
C SER A 179 -16.19 0.74 3.16
N GLY A 180 -16.27 1.92 3.71
CA GLY A 180 -17.33 2.85 3.36
C GLY A 180 -17.04 4.28 3.75
N LEU A 181 -17.90 5.16 3.28
CA LEU A 181 -17.95 6.56 3.63
C LEU A 181 -18.82 6.73 4.87
N MET A 182 -18.33 7.45 5.85
CA MET A 182 -19.09 7.83 7.05
C MET A 182 -19.18 9.35 7.12
N VAL A 183 -20.41 9.89 7.16
CA VAL A 183 -20.67 11.32 7.22
C VAL A 183 -21.26 11.66 8.58
N ASP A 184 -20.62 12.56 9.32
CA ASP A 184 -20.92 12.81 10.72
C ASP A 184 -22.36 13.29 10.94
N VAL A 185 -22.81 14.25 10.17
CA VAL A 185 -24.17 14.83 10.29
C VAL A 185 -25.27 13.83 9.93
N LEU A 186 -24.93 12.77 9.20
CA LEU A 186 -25.84 11.66 8.86
C LEU A 186 -25.72 10.48 9.84
N GLY A 187 -25.08 10.69 11.00
CA GLY A 187 -24.90 9.63 11.99
C GLY A 187 -24.00 8.47 11.53
N GLY A 188 -23.04 8.75 10.63
CA GLY A 188 -22.14 7.75 10.06
C GLY A 188 -22.68 7.06 8.80
N LEU A 189 -23.85 7.43 8.30
CA LEU A 189 -24.35 6.95 7.02
C LEU A 189 -23.48 7.54 5.87
N PRO A 190 -23.34 6.82 4.74
CA PRO A 190 -23.89 5.50 4.40
C PRO A 190 -23.22 4.31 5.14
N GLY A 191 -22.01 4.43 5.69
CA GLY A 191 -21.35 3.36 6.47
C GLY A 191 -21.21 2.06 5.68
N VAL A 192 -21.62 0.93 6.27
CA VAL A 192 -21.57 -0.41 5.64
C VAL A 192 -22.50 -0.54 4.43
N TRP A 193 -23.41 0.39 4.22
CA TRP A 193 -24.29 0.44 3.05
C TRP A 193 -23.73 1.29 1.91
N SER A 194 -22.47 1.71 1.97
CA SER A 194 -21.89 2.65 0.99
C SER A 194 -22.06 2.21 -0.46
N ALA A 195 -21.86 0.93 -0.76
CA ALA A 195 -22.00 0.41 -2.12
C ALA A 195 -23.46 0.37 -2.62
N ARG A 196 -24.44 0.34 -1.70
CA ARG A 196 -25.87 0.19 -1.99
C ARG A 196 -26.72 1.27 -1.34
N PHE A 197 -26.15 2.45 -1.12
CA PHE A 197 -26.83 3.54 -0.40
C PHE A 197 -28.09 4.03 -1.12
N ALA A 198 -28.08 4.08 -2.44
CA ALA A 198 -29.24 4.42 -3.25
C ALA A 198 -30.14 3.20 -3.60
N GLY A 199 -29.83 2.03 -3.10
CA GLY A 199 -30.56 0.78 -3.32
C GLY A 199 -29.69 -0.37 -3.80
N ILE A 200 -30.29 -1.55 -3.95
CA ILE A 200 -29.62 -2.72 -4.52
C ILE A 200 -29.23 -2.38 -5.98
N ASP A 201 -28.03 -2.75 -6.39
CA ASP A 201 -27.47 -2.50 -7.73
C ASP A 201 -27.32 -1.00 -8.10
N ALA A 202 -27.27 -0.12 -7.08
CA ALA A 202 -27.06 1.30 -7.32
C ALA A 202 -25.66 1.56 -7.94
N THR A 203 -25.64 2.45 -8.92
CA THR A 203 -24.39 2.95 -9.50
C THR A 203 -23.72 3.96 -8.55
N ASP A 204 -22.41 4.18 -8.72
CA ASP A 204 -21.69 5.24 -8.00
C ASP A 204 -22.36 6.61 -8.17
N ALA A 205 -22.83 6.92 -9.38
CA ALA A 205 -23.55 8.15 -9.66
C ALA A 205 -24.87 8.27 -8.85
N ALA A 206 -25.62 7.18 -8.73
CA ALA A 206 -26.85 7.15 -7.93
C ALA A 206 -26.57 7.33 -6.44
N ASN A 207 -25.53 6.65 -5.91
CA ASN A 207 -25.09 6.77 -4.53
C ASN A 207 -24.63 8.22 -4.21
N ASN A 208 -23.83 8.82 -5.10
CA ASN A 208 -23.39 10.21 -5.00
C ASN A 208 -24.56 11.20 -5.02
N ALA A 209 -25.52 11.01 -5.93
CA ALA A 209 -26.70 11.85 -6.03
C ALA A 209 -27.56 11.78 -4.76
N LYS A 210 -27.77 10.58 -4.20
CA LYS A 210 -28.48 10.40 -2.95
C LYS A 210 -27.75 11.09 -1.79
N LEU A 211 -26.42 10.91 -1.69
CA LEU A 211 -25.63 11.57 -0.64
C LEU A 211 -25.78 13.10 -0.69
N LEU A 212 -25.68 13.69 -1.87
CA LEU A 212 -25.87 15.13 -2.04
C LEU A 212 -27.30 15.58 -1.68
N HIS A 213 -28.30 14.77 -2.01
CA HIS A 213 -29.71 15.03 -1.65
C HIS A 213 -29.90 15.05 -0.13
N GLU A 214 -29.39 14.02 0.58
CA GLU A 214 -29.46 13.94 2.05
C GLU A 214 -28.76 15.13 2.73
N LEU A 215 -27.65 15.59 2.17
CA LEU A 215 -26.87 16.70 2.70
C LEU A 215 -27.46 18.09 2.34
N ALA A 216 -28.32 18.18 1.36
CA ALA A 216 -28.87 19.48 0.90
C ALA A 216 -29.63 20.22 1.98
N SER A 217 -30.32 19.50 2.85
CA SER A 217 -31.13 20.08 3.95
C SER A 217 -30.41 20.04 5.30
N THR A 218 -29.49 19.11 5.52
CA THR A 218 -28.89 18.88 6.82
C THR A 218 -27.51 19.52 6.99
N ALA A 219 -26.78 19.74 5.89
CA ALA A 219 -25.43 20.26 5.87
C ALA A 219 -25.26 21.40 4.86
N VAL A 220 -25.90 22.50 5.14
CA VAL A 220 -25.87 23.72 4.29
C VAL A 220 -24.53 24.47 4.37
N THR A 221 -23.75 24.27 5.43
CA THR A 221 -22.41 24.88 5.59
C THR A 221 -21.32 23.83 5.47
N PRO A 222 -20.11 24.21 4.98
CA PRO A 222 -19.00 23.28 4.84
C PRO A 222 -18.62 22.53 6.14
N GLU A 223 -18.68 23.22 7.28
CA GLU A 223 -18.29 22.69 8.60
C GLU A 223 -19.19 21.52 9.03
N ARG A 224 -20.39 21.41 8.48
CA ARG A 224 -21.33 20.33 8.75
C ARG A 224 -21.21 19.16 7.78
N ARG A 225 -20.22 19.19 6.90
CA ARG A 225 -20.01 18.17 5.87
C ARG A 225 -18.81 17.27 6.15
N THR A 226 -18.33 17.27 7.42
CA THR A 226 -17.23 16.41 7.83
C THR A 226 -17.59 14.94 7.61
N ALA A 227 -16.60 14.21 7.13
CA ALA A 227 -16.74 12.81 6.77
C ALA A 227 -15.40 12.09 6.88
N LYS A 228 -15.45 10.78 6.87
CA LYS A 228 -14.26 9.94 6.73
C LYS A 228 -14.55 8.75 5.83
N PHE A 229 -13.55 8.33 5.07
CA PHE A 229 -13.51 6.97 4.60
C PHE A 229 -12.96 6.08 5.69
N HIS A 230 -13.60 4.96 5.92
CA HIS A 230 -13.17 3.93 6.84
C HIS A 230 -12.96 2.61 6.10
N THR A 231 -11.98 1.83 6.51
CA THR A 231 -11.82 0.44 6.08
C THR A 231 -11.39 -0.43 7.24
N THR A 232 -11.92 -1.63 7.28
CA THR A 232 -11.39 -2.74 8.07
C THR A 232 -10.80 -3.77 7.12
N LEU A 233 -9.52 -4.10 7.31
CA LEU A 233 -8.84 -5.19 6.65
C LEU A 233 -8.78 -6.39 7.58
N VAL A 234 -9.14 -7.55 7.08
CA VAL A 234 -9.03 -8.82 7.78
C VAL A 234 -8.17 -9.75 6.94
N VAL A 235 -7.11 -10.29 7.55
CA VAL A 235 -6.35 -11.40 6.99
C VAL A 235 -6.73 -12.66 7.74
N ALA A 236 -7.23 -13.63 7.01
CA ALA A 236 -7.57 -14.94 7.51
C ALA A 236 -6.66 -15.99 6.87
N ALA A 237 -6.28 -16.99 7.64
CA ALA A 237 -5.60 -18.19 7.18
C ALA A 237 -6.15 -19.39 7.97
N PRO A 238 -6.08 -20.62 7.41
CA PRO A 238 -6.45 -21.81 8.15
C PRO A 238 -5.67 -21.93 9.46
N ASP A 239 -6.33 -22.39 10.50
CA ASP A 239 -5.73 -22.72 11.81
C ASP A 239 -5.10 -21.54 12.56
N LYS A 240 -5.41 -20.30 12.17
CA LYS A 240 -4.94 -19.09 12.84
C LYS A 240 -6.08 -18.14 13.18
N PRO A 241 -5.99 -17.38 14.29
CA PRO A 241 -6.85 -16.23 14.51
C PRO A 241 -6.67 -15.18 13.41
N SER A 242 -7.78 -14.63 12.92
CA SER A 242 -7.71 -13.58 11.91
C SER A 242 -7.04 -12.32 12.42
N LEU A 243 -6.17 -11.73 11.61
CA LEU A 243 -5.57 -10.42 11.88
C LEU A 243 -6.50 -9.31 11.40
N VAL A 244 -6.86 -8.40 12.30
CA VAL A 244 -7.75 -7.27 12.00
C VAL A 244 -7.02 -5.96 12.19
N VAL A 245 -7.15 -5.09 11.22
CA VAL A 245 -6.66 -3.71 11.28
C VAL A 245 -7.63 -2.76 10.60
N GLU A 246 -7.57 -1.50 10.99
CA GLU A 246 -8.41 -0.45 10.46
C GLU A 246 -7.58 0.72 9.95
N GLY A 247 -8.20 1.50 9.07
CA GLY A 247 -7.65 2.76 8.59
C GLY A 247 -8.76 3.76 8.30
N GLU A 248 -8.50 5.01 8.64
CA GLU A 248 -9.42 6.12 8.41
C GLU A 248 -8.74 7.22 7.62
N TRP A 249 -9.48 7.82 6.70
CA TRP A 249 -9.06 8.98 5.93
C TRP A 249 -10.04 10.10 6.18
N LEU A 250 -9.61 11.15 6.87
CA LEU A 250 -10.45 12.27 7.27
C LEU A 250 -10.63 13.25 6.13
N GLY A 251 -11.81 13.86 6.08
CA GLY A 251 -12.16 14.82 5.05
C GLY A 251 -13.58 15.37 5.18
N ALA A 252 -14.08 15.90 4.08
CA ALA A 252 -15.41 16.47 4.00
C ALA A 252 -16.08 16.16 2.67
N ILE A 253 -17.41 16.36 2.58
CA ILE A 253 -18.17 16.14 1.36
C ILE A 253 -18.34 17.45 0.59
N ALA A 254 -17.89 17.48 -0.66
CA ALA A 254 -18.09 18.57 -1.59
C ALA A 254 -19.57 18.79 -1.91
N THR A 255 -19.93 20.00 -2.33
CA THR A 255 -21.27 20.31 -2.83
C THR A 255 -21.45 19.96 -4.29
N ILE A 256 -20.35 19.81 -5.03
CA ILE A 256 -20.32 19.52 -6.47
C ILE A 256 -19.20 18.50 -6.71
N PRO A 257 -19.45 17.42 -7.48
CA PRO A 257 -18.43 16.44 -7.81
C PRO A 257 -17.28 17.07 -8.62
N LYS A 258 -16.05 16.65 -8.36
CA LYS A 258 -14.84 17.09 -9.08
C LYS A 258 -13.89 15.92 -9.28
N GLY A 259 -13.21 15.90 -10.45
CA GLY A 259 -12.24 14.87 -10.82
C GLY A 259 -12.87 13.62 -11.38
N ASP A 260 -12.03 12.80 -12.04
CA ASP A 260 -12.46 11.65 -12.82
C ASP A 260 -11.71 10.36 -12.40
N ASN A 261 -10.81 10.44 -11.41
CA ASN A 261 -10.08 9.28 -10.94
C ASN A 261 -10.85 8.54 -9.84
N GLY A 262 -10.49 7.27 -9.64
CA GLY A 262 -11.02 6.45 -8.56
C GLY A 262 -12.40 5.89 -8.84
N PHE A 263 -13.21 5.69 -7.80
CA PHE A 263 -14.55 5.10 -7.85
C PHE A 263 -15.38 5.52 -6.62
N GLY A 264 -16.64 5.12 -6.58
CA GLY A 264 -17.54 5.37 -5.45
C GLY A 264 -17.75 6.86 -5.20
N TYR A 265 -17.47 7.29 -3.98
CA TYR A 265 -17.66 8.68 -3.52
C TYR A 265 -16.43 9.58 -3.74
N ASP A 266 -15.39 9.10 -4.41
CA ASP A 266 -14.14 9.84 -4.67
C ASP A 266 -14.38 11.24 -5.27
N PRO A 267 -15.34 11.46 -6.20
CA PRO A 267 -15.61 12.79 -6.73
C PRO A 267 -16.18 13.80 -5.71
N LEU A 268 -16.72 13.32 -4.61
CA LEU A 268 -17.33 14.16 -3.56
C LEU A 268 -16.47 14.29 -2.30
N PHE A 269 -15.58 13.33 -2.02
CA PHE A 269 -14.77 13.32 -0.81
C PHE A 269 -13.56 14.23 -0.94
N ILE A 270 -13.52 15.32 -0.19
CA ILE A 270 -12.40 16.26 -0.12
C ILE A 270 -11.42 15.78 0.96
N ASP A 271 -10.17 15.59 0.60
CA ASP A 271 -9.08 15.30 1.51
C ASP A 271 -8.70 16.55 2.32
N ASP A 272 -8.70 16.45 3.63
CA ASP A 272 -8.42 17.58 4.53
C ASP A 272 -7.02 18.18 4.34
N GLU A 273 -6.03 17.38 3.96
CA GLU A 273 -4.66 17.87 3.78
C GLU A 273 -4.47 18.66 2.49
N THR A 274 -5.07 18.21 1.40
CA THR A 274 -4.85 18.81 0.08
C THR A 274 -5.95 19.76 -0.36
N GLY A 275 -7.12 19.69 0.26
CA GLY A 275 -8.31 20.42 -0.17
C GLY A 275 -8.86 19.99 -1.54
N LYS A 276 -8.36 18.87 -2.09
CA LYS A 276 -8.80 18.28 -3.36
C LYS A 276 -9.74 17.12 -3.11
N THR A 277 -10.63 16.86 -4.05
CA THR A 277 -11.40 15.62 -3.99
C THR A 277 -10.49 14.41 -4.25
N ALA A 278 -10.84 13.26 -3.70
CA ALA A 278 -10.11 12.01 -3.93
C ALA A 278 -9.99 11.69 -5.43
N ALA A 279 -11.01 12.03 -6.22
CA ALA A 279 -10.98 11.87 -7.66
C ALA A 279 -10.07 12.87 -8.42
N GLN A 280 -9.60 13.93 -7.77
CA GLN A 280 -8.61 14.84 -8.31
C GLN A 280 -7.16 14.42 -7.99
N LEU A 281 -6.98 13.44 -7.12
CA LEU A 281 -5.68 12.88 -6.78
C LEU A 281 -5.27 11.81 -7.79
N THR A 282 -3.97 11.71 -8.05
CA THR A 282 -3.42 10.54 -8.74
C THR A 282 -3.48 9.31 -7.82
N LEU A 283 -3.43 8.11 -8.40
CA LEU A 283 -3.39 6.87 -7.60
C LEU A 283 -2.22 6.88 -6.60
N ALA A 284 -1.04 7.35 -7.02
CA ALA A 284 0.12 7.47 -6.15
C ALA A 284 -0.09 8.45 -4.99
N GLN A 285 -0.78 9.56 -5.22
CA GLN A 285 -1.13 10.51 -4.16
C GLN A 285 -2.16 9.92 -3.20
N LYS A 286 -3.18 9.23 -3.72
CA LYS A 286 -4.21 8.56 -2.93
C LYS A 286 -3.61 7.43 -2.08
N ASN A 287 -2.68 6.63 -2.63
CA ASN A 287 -2.02 5.53 -1.92
C ASN A 287 -1.08 5.97 -0.78
N LYS A 288 -0.79 7.26 -0.64
CA LYS A 288 -0.01 7.79 0.49
C LYS A 288 -0.87 8.18 1.70
N ARG A 289 -2.19 8.32 1.55
CA ARG A 289 -3.07 8.93 2.54
C ARG A 289 -4.44 8.28 2.72
N SER A 290 -4.84 7.42 1.79
CA SER A 290 -6.16 6.81 1.85
C SER A 290 -6.34 5.88 3.05
N HIS A 291 -7.58 5.65 3.44
CA HIS A 291 -7.96 4.69 4.48
C HIS A 291 -7.30 3.31 4.27
N ARG A 292 -7.25 2.81 3.00
CA ARG A 292 -6.58 1.53 2.67
C ARG A 292 -5.07 1.60 2.84
N ALA A 293 -4.46 2.72 2.48
CA ALA A 293 -3.02 2.91 2.70
C ALA A 293 -2.67 2.93 4.20
N ILE A 294 -3.47 3.62 5.01
CA ILE A 294 -3.31 3.67 6.47
C ILE A 294 -3.53 2.27 7.07
N ALA A 295 -4.60 1.58 6.66
CA ALA A 295 -4.88 0.22 7.13
C ALA A 295 -3.75 -0.75 6.75
N LEU A 296 -3.18 -0.64 5.53
CA LEU A 296 -2.02 -1.44 5.14
C LEU A 296 -0.80 -1.16 6.02
N GLN A 297 -0.51 0.11 6.33
CA GLN A 297 0.58 0.44 7.25
C GLN A 297 0.36 -0.20 8.64
N ASN A 298 -0.87 -0.20 9.12
CA ASN A 298 -1.23 -0.85 10.39
C ASN A 298 -1.13 -2.38 10.29
N LEU A 299 -1.49 -2.94 9.13
CA LEU A 299 -1.32 -4.36 8.84
C LEU A 299 0.14 -4.76 8.91
N LEU A 300 1.02 -4.04 8.20
CA LEU A 300 2.44 -4.34 8.13
C LEU A 300 3.14 -4.28 9.51
N LYS A 301 2.66 -3.42 10.41
CA LYS A 301 3.18 -3.36 11.79
C LYS A 301 2.86 -4.61 12.61
N LYS A 302 1.67 -5.20 12.42
CA LYS A 302 1.20 -6.38 13.15
C LYS A 302 1.54 -7.69 12.46
N TRP A 303 1.91 -7.63 11.17
CA TRP A 303 2.14 -8.79 10.33
C TRP A 303 3.19 -9.78 10.85
N PRO A 304 4.39 -9.32 11.28
CA PRO A 304 5.44 -10.24 11.75
C PRO A 304 5.00 -11.04 12.99
N GLU A 305 4.32 -10.40 13.94
CA GLU A 305 3.80 -11.06 15.13
C GLU A 305 2.73 -12.11 14.77
N TRP A 306 1.81 -11.73 13.89
CA TRP A 306 0.74 -12.62 13.43
C TRP A 306 1.28 -13.81 12.61
N GLN A 307 2.31 -13.62 11.78
CA GLN A 307 2.92 -14.73 11.05
C GLN A 307 3.54 -15.78 11.96
N ASN A 308 4.04 -15.37 13.12
CA ASN A 308 4.73 -16.23 14.08
C ASN A 308 3.82 -16.80 15.18
N SER A 309 2.52 -16.43 15.19
CA SER A 309 1.52 -16.92 16.15
C SER A 309 0.96 -18.31 15.81
#